data_0c67110f21688001bdc13019cd4dc6b7
#
_entry.id   0c67110f21688001bdc13019cd4dc6b7
#
_cell.length_a   1.000
_cell.length_b   1.000
_cell.length_c   1.000
_cell.angle_alpha   90.00
_cell.angle_beta   90.00
_cell.angle_gamma   90.00
#
_symmetry.space_group_name_H-M   'P 1'
#
loop_
_entity.id
_entity.type
_entity.pdbx_description
1 polymer ?
#
loop_
_entity_poly.entity_id
_entity_poly.type
_entity_poly.pdbx_seq_one_letter_code
_entity_poly.pdbx_strand_id
1 'polypeptide(L)'
;MADDYYKTLEIARNASQADIQKAYRDLARKHHPDMNPDKPGAIKKFQEIQAAFDVLNSLEKREMYDRYGSSFETMGQGGPQAAGWGAGPSGGSNPEDIDFGQFFGDRFGEGGGGLGDIFSHFRRSAGRGTGGSSKRRGGDVASEMTIPFETAVSGGEIQLSLRRQSGETETIVVKIPPGIEGGKKMRLRGKGEPAPGRGTAGDLMLTIHVAPHPFFSRKGNDLQVRLPVTLGEAVAGASVDVPTPSGTVSLHIPPGTSSGKKLRIKGHGVLPKNGAKGDLLAEVLIVLPAKLSEEDRETIRQIDSRSPSDPRQALRW
;
A
#
# COMPACT_ATOMS: atom_id res chain seq x y z
N MET A 1 39.16 21.96 -12.97
CA MET A 1 39.71 20.58 -13.03
C MET A 1 38.51 19.68 -13.12
N ALA A 2 38.36 18.96 -14.21
CA ALA A 2 37.21 18.06 -14.38
C ALA A 2 37.30 16.92 -13.36
N ASP A 3 36.34 16.83 -12.50
CA ASP A 3 36.30 15.81 -11.45
C ASP A 3 36.10 14.44 -12.09
N ASP A 4 36.98 13.48 -11.74
CA ASP A 4 36.89 12.09 -12.24
C ASP A 4 35.72 11.41 -11.52
N TYR A 5 34.62 11.09 -12.23
CA TYR A 5 33.42 10.51 -11.67
C TYR A 5 33.67 9.19 -10.91
N TYR A 6 34.69 8.42 -11.31
CA TYR A 6 35.09 7.23 -10.54
C TYR A 6 35.69 7.58 -9.19
N LYS A 7 36.43 8.70 -9.10
CA LYS A 7 36.98 9.21 -7.84
C LYS A 7 35.87 9.80 -6.98
N THR A 8 34.89 10.47 -7.57
CA THR A 8 33.74 11.02 -6.84
C THR A 8 32.90 9.93 -6.18
N LEU A 9 32.77 8.76 -6.83
CA LEU A 9 32.09 7.59 -6.24
C LEU A 9 33.03 6.68 -5.41
N GLU A 10 34.32 7.05 -5.25
CA GLU A 10 35.33 6.28 -4.52
C GLU A 10 35.48 4.83 -5.03
N ILE A 11 35.37 4.60 -6.35
CA ILE A 11 35.46 3.30 -7.01
C ILE A 11 36.57 3.23 -8.06
N ALA A 12 36.99 2.03 -8.38
CA ALA A 12 37.95 1.79 -9.47
C ALA A 12 37.25 1.92 -10.85
N ARG A 13 38.00 2.30 -11.88
CA ARG A 13 37.47 2.43 -13.27
C ARG A 13 36.89 1.13 -13.84
N ASN A 14 37.34 -0.02 -13.35
CA ASN A 14 36.85 -1.34 -13.74
C ASN A 14 35.71 -1.85 -12.86
N ALA A 15 35.15 -1.01 -11.99
CA ALA A 15 34.05 -1.39 -11.10
C ALA A 15 32.82 -1.90 -11.87
N SER A 16 32.18 -2.93 -11.33
CA SER A 16 30.95 -3.48 -11.90
C SER A 16 29.75 -2.53 -11.68
N GLN A 17 28.68 -2.74 -12.44
CA GLN A 17 27.42 -1.99 -12.26
C GLN A 17 26.88 -2.11 -10.84
N ALA A 18 27.02 -3.27 -10.22
CA ALA A 18 26.60 -3.51 -8.84
C ALA A 18 27.44 -2.70 -7.84
N ASP A 19 28.75 -2.57 -8.09
CA ASP A 19 29.65 -1.78 -7.24
C ASP A 19 29.34 -0.28 -7.35
N ILE A 20 29.06 0.22 -8.55
CA ILE A 20 28.64 1.61 -8.79
C ILE A 20 27.36 1.91 -8.00
N GLN A 21 26.34 1.04 -8.06
CA GLN A 21 25.10 1.21 -7.35
C GLN A 21 25.26 1.13 -5.81
N LYS A 22 26.17 0.27 -5.35
CA LYS A 22 26.48 0.14 -3.93
C LYS A 22 27.17 1.40 -3.41
N ALA A 23 28.23 1.84 -4.09
CA ALA A 23 28.98 3.03 -3.74
C ALA A 23 28.09 4.28 -3.70
N TYR A 24 27.22 4.45 -4.68
CA TYR A 24 26.24 5.54 -4.69
C TYR A 24 25.34 5.52 -3.44
N ARG A 25 24.75 4.37 -3.09
CA ARG A 25 23.86 4.27 -1.91
C ARG A 25 24.59 4.60 -0.61
N ASP A 26 25.82 4.15 -0.47
CA ASP A 26 26.63 4.39 0.74
C ASP A 26 27.00 5.86 0.86
N LEU A 27 27.45 6.50 -0.23
CA LEU A 27 27.82 7.91 -0.25
C LEU A 27 26.58 8.84 -0.16
N ALA A 28 25.51 8.51 -0.84
CA ALA A 28 24.25 9.26 -0.77
C ALA A 28 23.68 9.29 0.66
N ARG A 29 23.74 8.15 1.39
CA ARG A 29 23.37 8.10 2.81
C ARG A 29 24.29 8.93 3.68
N LYS A 30 25.60 8.88 3.45
CA LYS A 30 26.62 9.61 4.23
C LYS A 30 26.51 11.13 4.05
N HIS A 31 26.16 11.59 2.86
CA HIS A 31 26.06 13.01 2.50
C HIS A 31 24.63 13.52 2.31
N HIS A 32 23.62 12.76 2.80
CA HIS A 32 22.21 13.16 2.70
C HIS A 32 21.98 14.49 3.44
N PRO A 33 21.27 15.47 2.83
CA PRO A 33 21.03 16.76 3.46
C PRO A 33 20.29 16.65 4.80
N ASP A 34 19.31 15.74 4.93
CA ASP A 34 18.58 15.53 6.19
C ASP A 34 19.46 14.97 7.32
N MET A 35 20.52 14.24 6.97
CA MET A 35 21.46 13.69 7.96
C MET A 35 22.61 14.65 8.28
N ASN A 36 22.78 15.73 7.51
CA ASN A 36 23.86 16.71 7.66
C ASN A 36 23.36 18.16 7.48
N PRO A 37 22.36 18.62 8.26
CA PRO A 37 21.72 19.92 8.06
C PRO A 37 22.71 21.10 8.26
N ASP A 38 23.75 20.92 9.09
CA ASP A 38 24.69 22.00 9.47
C ASP A 38 25.97 22.03 8.62
N LYS A 39 26.07 21.21 7.56
CA LYS A 39 27.28 21.18 6.72
C LYS A 39 27.00 21.71 5.31
N PRO A 40 27.28 22.97 5.00
CA PRO A 40 27.02 23.57 3.69
C PRO A 40 27.73 22.84 2.53
N GLY A 41 28.83 22.14 2.81
CA GLY A 41 29.53 21.30 1.82
C GLY A 41 28.88 19.95 1.54
N ALA A 42 27.93 19.49 2.35
CA ALA A 42 27.28 18.18 2.17
C ALA A 42 26.35 18.18 0.94
N ILE A 43 25.64 19.26 0.73
CA ILE A 43 24.74 19.44 -0.44
C ILE A 43 25.54 19.40 -1.74
N LYS A 44 26.67 20.14 -1.78
CA LYS A 44 27.53 20.16 -2.97
C LYS A 44 28.12 18.79 -3.26
N LYS A 45 28.61 18.08 -2.24
CA LYS A 45 29.12 16.71 -2.39
C LYS A 45 28.03 15.73 -2.84
N PHE A 46 26.82 15.88 -2.31
CA PHE A 46 25.69 15.04 -2.73
C PHE A 46 25.37 15.24 -4.22
N GLN A 47 25.38 16.48 -4.70
CA GLN A 47 25.20 16.81 -6.12
C GLN A 47 26.28 16.20 -7.01
N GLU A 48 27.53 16.30 -6.61
CA GLU A 48 28.68 15.69 -7.33
C GLU A 48 28.55 14.17 -7.40
N ILE A 49 28.15 13.51 -6.28
CA ILE A 49 27.91 12.07 -6.22
C ILE A 49 26.75 11.65 -7.16
N GLN A 50 25.70 12.45 -7.21
CA GLN A 50 24.55 12.18 -8.05
C GLN A 50 24.88 12.33 -9.53
N ALA A 51 25.61 13.39 -9.92
CA ALA A 51 26.07 13.60 -11.28
C ALA A 51 26.98 12.45 -11.75
N ALA A 52 27.91 12.02 -10.91
CA ALA A 52 28.78 10.89 -11.19
C ALA A 52 28.00 9.58 -11.40
N PHE A 53 27.00 9.33 -10.57
CA PHE A 53 26.14 8.15 -10.68
C PHE A 53 25.30 8.16 -11.96
N ASP A 54 24.71 9.29 -12.34
CA ASP A 54 23.88 9.43 -13.55
C ASP A 54 24.64 9.12 -14.84
N VAL A 55 25.95 9.39 -14.85
CA VAL A 55 26.82 9.05 -16.00
C VAL A 55 27.27 7.59 -15.92
N LEU A 56 27.77 7.13 -14.78
CA LEU A 56 28.37 5.80 -14.66
C LEU A 56 27.36 4.66 -14.55
N ASN A 57 26.12 4.94 -14.16
CA ASN A 57 25.06 3.93 -14.06
C ASN A 57 24.47 3.53 -15.43
N SER A 58 24.66 4.32 -16.49
CA SER A 58 24.26 3.99 -17.86
C SER A 58 25.46 3.47 -18.64
N LEU A 59 25.37 2.26 -19.19
CA LEU A 59 26.45 1.67 -19.99
C LEU A 59 26.85 2.59 -21.14
N GLU A 60 25.89 3.16 -21.87
CA GLU A 60 26.13 4.06 -22.99
C GLU A 60 26.87 5.34 -22.56
N LYS A 61 26.43 5.98 -21.47
CA LYS A 61 27.06 7.20 -20.96
C LYS A 61 28.43 6.92 -20.37
N ARG A 62 28.59 5.78 -19.69
CA ARG A 62 29.87 5.35 -19.15
C ARG A 62 30.91 5.12 -20.28
N GLU A 63 30.52 4.42 -21.35
CA GLU A 63 31.39 4.22 -22.51
C GLU A 63 31.79 5.55 -23.17
N MET A 64 30.86 6.49 -23.29
CA MET A 64 31.13 7.83 -23.81
C MET A 64 32.04 8.62 -22.88
N TYR A 65 31.81 8.54 -21.57
CA TYR A 65 32.68 9.18 -20.57
C TYR A 65 34.10 8.55 -20.57
N ASP A 66 34.22 7.23 -20.67
CA ASP A 66 35.50 6.53 -20.71
C ASP A 66 36.30 6.86 -21.98
N ARG A 67 35.59 7.17 -23.09
CA ARG A 67 36.21 7.51 -24.39
C ARG A 67 36.59 8.98 -24.53
N TYR A 68 35.77 9.88 -24.02
CA TYR A 68 35.89 11.34 -24.25
C TYR A 68 36.18 12.15 -22.97
N GLY A 69 36.19 11.52 -21.81
CA GLY A 69 36.42 12.19 -20.53
C GLY A 69 35.35 13.21 -20.22
N SER A 70 35.75 14.27 -19.49
CA SER A 70 34.83 15.37 -19.11
C SER A 70 34.36 16.24 -20.29
N SER A 71 34.95 16.11 -21.47
CA SER A 71 34.51 16.80 -22.69
C SER A 71 33.19 16.23 -23.24
N PHE A 72 32.72 15.11 -22.68
CA PHE A 72 31.43 14.47 -22.99
C PHE A 72 30.25 15.41 -22.73
N GLU A 73 30.28 16.21 -21.68
CA GLU A 73 29.21 17.16 -21.34
C GLU A 73 29.05 18.29 -22.35
N THR A 74 30.15 18.76 -22.92
CA THR A 74 30.17 19.80 -23.96
C THR A 74 29.80 19.27 -25.34
N MET A 75 30.00 17.98 -25.60
CA MET A 75 29.68 17.35 -26.88
C MET A 75 28.19 16.98 -27.01
N GLY A 76 27.47 16.85 -25.89
CA GLY A 76 26.02 16.60 -25.85
C GLY A 76 25.18 17.83 -26.22
N GLN A 77 25.75 19.02 -26.23
CA GLN A 77 25.05 20.28 -26.58
C GLN A 77 25.34 20.77 -28.00
N GLY A 78 26.21 20.15 -28.76
CA GLY A 78 26.61 20.59 -30.11
C GLY A 78 26.69 19.46 -31.10
N GLY A 79 25.60 18.96 -31.63
CA GLY A 79 25.58 18.19 -32.89
C GLY A 79 25.86 19.13 -34.05
N PRO A 80 26.68 18.70 -35.11
CA PRO A 80 27.03 19.54 -36.22
C PRO A 80 25.89 19.66 -37.27
N GLN A 81 24.71 20.18 -36.83
CA GLN A 81 23.63 20.53 -37.77
C GLN A 81 22.61 21.47 -37.17
N ALA A 82 23.04 22.70 -36.88
CA ALA A 82 22.10 23.83 -36.70
C ALA A 82 22.69 25.10 -37.28
N ALA A 83 23.07 25.03 -38.56
CA ALA A 83 23.16 26.21 -39.41
C ALA A 83 21.81 26.38 -40.08
N GLY A 84 20.98 27.30 -39.58
CA GLY A 84 19.75 27.71 -40.27
C GLY A 84 18.53 27.78 -39.39
N TRP A 85 18.34 28.92 -38.75
CA TRP A 85 17.18 29.78 -38.73
C TRP A 85 16.95 30.55 -37.40
N GLY A 86 16.92 31.87 -37.56
CA GLY A 86 16.17 32.77 -36.71
C GLY A 86 16.93 33.41 -35.56
N ALA A 87 17.67 34.47 -35.91
CA ALA A 87 18.14 35.46 -34.97
C ALA A 87 16.97 36.22 -34.34
N GLY A 88 16.92 36.22 -33.01
CA GLY A 88 16.20 37.19 -32.20
C GLY A 88 17.09 37.58 -31.02
N PRO A 89 17.28 38.89 -30.78
CA PRO A 89 18.25 39.37 -29.80
C PRO A 89 17.56 39.50 -28.43
N SER A 90 18.05 38.88 -27.38
CA SER A 90 17.97 39.48 -26.05
C SER A 90 18.56 38.58 -24.95
N GLY A 91 19.48 39.17 -24.18
CA GLY A 91 19.65 38.88 -22.77
C GLY A 91 20.71 37.84 -22.41
N GLY A 92 21.95 38.31 -22.17
CA GLY A 92 22.97 37.58 -21.45
C GLY A 92 22.47 37.20 -20.05
N SER A 93 22.60 35.95 -19.73
CA SER A 93 22.47 35.46 -18.37
C SER A 93 23.73 34.66 -18.06
N ASN A 94 24.43 35.10 -17.02
CA ASN A 94 25.63 34.43 -16.50
C ASN A 94 25.27 33.00 -16.02
N PRO A 95 26.21 32.04 -16.11
CA PRO A 95 26.01 30.65 -15.67
C PRO A 95 25.81 30.52 -14.16
N GLU A 96 25.82 31.59 -13.38
CA GLU A 96 25.72 31.58 -11.92
C GLU A 96 24.28 31.82 -11.37
N ASP A 97 23.30 32.09 -12.23
CA ASP A 97 21.90 32.42 -11.83
C ASP A 97 20.88 31.34 -12.24
N ILE A 98 21.28 30.09 -12.35
CA ILE A 98 20.30 29.00 -12.43
C ILE A 98 19.88 28.69 -11.00
N ASP A 99 18.71 29.21 -10.60
CA ASP A 99 18.06 28.90 -9.32
C ASP A 99 17.72 27.39 -9.26
N PHE A 100 18.68 26.64 -8.77
CA PHE A 100 18.59 25.20 -8.59
C PHE A 100 17.50 24.80 -7.56
N GLY A 101 17.10 25.74 -6.69
CA GLY A 101 16.00 25.56 -5.74
C GLY A 101 14.65 25.41 -6.43
N GLN A 102 14.42 26.14 -7.53
CA GLN A 102 13.18 26.08 -8.31
C GLN A 102 13.12 24.80 -9.17
N PHE A 103 14.27 24.34 -9.68
CA PHE A 103 14.36 23.10 -10.47
C PHE A 103 14.18 21.84 -9.60
N PHE A 104 14.59 21.88 -8.33
CA PHE A 104 14.54 20.76 -7.40
C PHE A 104 13.27 20.76 -6.51
N GLY A 105 12.75 21.95 -6.17
CA GLY A 105 11.59 22.11 -5.28
C GLY A 105 10.28 21.61 -5.88
N ASP A 106 10.10 21.77 -7.17
CA ASP A 106 8.87 21.34 -7.88
C ASP A 106 8.83 19.83 -8.18
N ARG A 107 9.95 19.14 -7.94
CA ARG A 107 10.14 17.74 -8.35
C ARG A 107 10.37 16.74 -7.21
N PHE A 108 10.70 17.23 -6.02
CA PHE A 108 10.93 16.42 -4.81
C PHE A 108 9.95 16.69 -3.67
N GLY A 109 9.10 17.69 -3.82
CA GLY A 109 7.97 17.95 -2.93
C GLY A 109 6.80 17.07 -3.33
N GLU A 110 6.55 16.03 -2.53
CA GLU A 110 5.35 15.16 -2.55
C GLU A 110 5.36 13.96 -3.52
N GLY A 111 5.89 12.84 -3.06
CA GLY A 111 5.51 11.48 -3.50
C GLY A 111 6.42 10.84 -4.54
N GLY A 112 7.29 9.99 -4.07
CA GLY A 112 8.06 8.96 -4.76
C GLY A 112 7.59 8.50 -6.13
N GLY A 113 8.10 9.09 -7.20
CA GLY A 113 7.81 8.68 -8.57
C GLY A 113 9.00 8.92 -9.48
N GLY A 114 9.58 7.85 -9.95
CA GLY A 114 10.85 7.69 -10.63
C GLY A 114 11.17 8.61 -11.79
N LEU A 115 12.45 8.77 -11.97
CA LEU A 115 13.22 9.36 -13.08
C LEU A 115 12.77 8.97 -14.52
N GLY A 116 11.75 8.10 -14.66
CA GLY A 116 11.21 7.67 -15.97
C GLY A 116 10.43 8.74 -16.73
N ASP A 117 9.86 9.73 -16.04
CA ASP A 117 8.93 10.68 -16.66
C ASP A 117 9.64 11.85 -17.36
N ILE A 118 10.87 12.19 -16.96
CA ILE A 118 11.68 13.22 -17.61
C ILE A 118 12.17 12.75 -18.99
N PHE A 119 12.49 11.46 -19.10
CA PHE A 119 12.91 10.87 -20.38
C PHE A 119 11.74 10.75 -21.36
N SER A 120 10.51 10.57 -20.88
CA SER A 120 9.33 10.54 -21.74
C SER A 120 9.04 11.91 -22.38
N HIS A 121 9.29 12.99 -21.63
CA HIS A 121 9.07 14.36 -22.14
C HIS A 121 10.15 14.79 -23.16
N PHE A 122 11.40 14.39 -22.93
CA PHE A 122 12.51 14.69 -23.88
C PHE A 122 12.37 13.90 -25.18
N ARG A 123 11.90 12.64 -25.09
CA ARG A 123 11.62 11.80 -26.26
C ARG A 123 10.44 12.33 -27.10
N ARG A 124 9.51 13.05 -26.47
CA ARG A 124 8.35 13.65 -27.16
C ARG A 124 8.70 14.93 -27.92
N SER A 125 9.78 15.63 -27.51
CA SER A 125 10.25 16.85 -28.17
C SER A 125 11.18 16.58 -29.36
N ALA A 126 11.90 15.45 -29.39
CA ALA A 126 12.86 15.11 -30.44
C ALA A 126 12.28 14.26 -31.59
N GLY A 127 11.03 13.81 -31.50
CA GLY A 127 10.42 12.88 -32.45
C GLY A 127 9.29 13.47 -33.26
N ARG A 128 9.51 14.59 -33.98
CA ARG A 128 8.61 15.00 -35.04
C ARG A 128 9.03 14.35 -36.36
N GLY A 129 8.58 13.13 -36.58
CA GLY A 129 8.80 12.43 -37.84
C GLY A 129 8.49 10.94 -37.76
N THR A 130 7.46 10.57 -38.45
CA THR A 130 6.88 9.24 -38.73
C THR A 130 5.77 8.79 -37.79
N GLY A 131 4.57 8.73 -38.37
CA GLY A 131 3.32 8.31 -37.76
C GLY A 131 3.35 6.86 -37.25
N GLY A 132 3.88 6.68 -36.06
CA GLY A 132 3.59 5.52 -35.23
C GLY A 132 2.33 5.87 -34.46
N SER A 133 1.20 5.23 -34.78
CA SER A 133 -0.04 5.25 -34.00
C SER A 133 0.31 4.93 -32.55
N SER A 134 0.50 5.95 -31.71
CA SER A 134 0.58 5.74 -30.27
C SER A 134 -0.70 5.04 -29.86
N LYS A 135 -0.59 3.77 -29.45
CA LYS A 135 -1.73 2.99 -28.95
C LYS A 135 -2.33 3.79 -27.80
N ARG A 136 -3.42 4.50 -28.09
CA ARG A 136 -4.15 5.27 -27.08
C ARG A 136 -4.61 4.30 -26.00
N ARG A 137 -4.27 4.56 -24.76
CA ARG A 137 -4.76 3.79 -23.61
C ARG A 137 -6.12 4.38 -23.21
N GLY A 138 -7.06 3.50 -22.86
CA GLY A 138 -8.34 3.88 -22.26
C GLY A 138 -8.14 4.51 -20.87
N GLY A 139 -9.15 5.24 -20.40
CA GLY A 139 -9.17 5.89 -19.10
C GLY A 139 -9.20 4.86 -17.95
N ASP A 140 -8.54 5.17 -16.84
CA ASP A 140 -8.67 4.39 -15.62
C ASP A 140 -10.03 4.74 -14.95
N VAL A 141 -10.67 3.74 -14.33
CA VAL A 141 -11.97 3.87 -13.65
C VAL A 141 -11.78 3.63 -12.17
N ALA A 142 -12.39 4.46 -11.33
CA ALA A 142 -12.48 4.22 -9.90
C ALA A 142 -13.89 3.69 -9.56
N SER A 143 -13.97 2.67 -8.72
CA SER A 143 -15.23 2.10 -8.23
C SER A 143 -15.06 1.64 -6.78
N GLU A 144 -16.19 1.51 -6.09
CA GLU A 144 -16.23 1.00 -4.72
C GLU A 144 -17.12 -0.23 -4.67
N MET A 145 -16.75 -1.18 -3.81
CA MET A 145 -17.50 -2.41 -3.61
C MET A 145 -17.56 -2.74 -2.12
N THR A 146 -18.76 -3.08 -1.64
CA THR A 146 -18.93 -3.65 -0.31
C THR A 146 -19.02 -5.17 -0.41
N ILE A 147 -18.17 -5.86 0.35
CA ILE A 147 -18.10 -7.32 0.39
C ILE A 147 -18.60 -7.85 1.74
N PRO A 148 -19.15 -9.07 1.81
CA PRO A 148 -19.49 -9.74 3.07
C PRO A 148 -18.25 -9.93 3.96
N PHE A 149 -18.47 -9.92 5.28
CA PHE A 149 -17.40 -10.11 6.27
C PHE A 149 -16.67 -11.45 6.07
N GLU A 150 -17.43 -12.53 5.81
CA GLU A 150 -16.88 -13.87 5.59
C GLU A 150 -15.94 -13.89 4.38
N THR A 151 -16.32 -13.21 3.30
CA THR A 151 -15.48 -13.11 2.10
C THR A 151 -14.21 -12.30 2.37
N ALA A 152 -14.31 -11.25 3.20
CA ALA A 152 -13.12 -10.48 3.59
C ALA A 152 -12.14 -11.32 4.42
N VAL A 153 -12.63 -12.23 5.25
CA VAL A 153 -11.82 -13.11 6.11
C VAL A 153 -11.25 -14.29 5.33
N SER A 154 -12.11 -15.02 4.62
CA SER A 154 -11.74 -16.30 3.96
C SER A 154 -11.26 -16.14 2.52
N GLY A 155 -11.47 -14.96 1.93
CA GLY A 155 -11.29 -14.76 0.49
C GLY A 155 -12.44 -15.34 -0.32
N GLY A 156 -12.40 -15.17 -1.61
CA GLY A 156 -13.41 -15.71 -2.52
C GLY A 156 -13.49 -14.92 -3.81
N GLU A 157 -14.54 -15.21 -4.60
CA GLU A 157 -14.82 -14.52 -5.85
C GLU A 157 -16.16 -13.81 -5.75
N ILE A 158 -16.20 -12.55 -6.17
CA ILE A 158 -17.40 -11.72 -6.16
C ILE A 158 -17.60 -11.13 -7.55
N GLN A 159 -18.85 -11.05 -7.98
CA GLN A 159 -19.23 -10.38 -9.21
C GLN A 159 -19.44 -8.89 -8.97
N LEU A 160 -18.74 -8.07 -9.75
CA LEU A 160 -18.91 -6.62 -9.80
C LEU A 160 -19.58 -6.23 -11.12
N SER A 161 -20.72 -5.57 -11.03
CA SER A 161 -21.38 -4.96 -12.19
C SER A 161 -20.87 -3.55 -12.37
N LEU A 162 -20.13 -3.31 -13.44
CA LEU A 162 -19.56 -2.03 -13.79
C LEU A 162 -20.32 -1.41 -14.96
N ARG A 163 -20.89 -0.21 -14.75
CA ARG A 163 -21.51 0.54 -15.83
C ARG A 163 -20.44 1.35 -16.55
N ARG A 164 -20.27 1.10 -17.83
CA ARG A 164 -19.34 1.79 -18.72
C ARG A 164 -19.85 3.16 -19.13
N GLN A 165 -18.98 4.04 -19.60
CA GLN A 165 -19.39 5.32 -20.18
C GLN A 165 -20.25 5.15 -21.44
N SER A 166 -20.11 4.02 -22.14
CA SER A 166 -21.00 3.64 -23.27
C SER A 166 -22.45 3.37 -22.85
N GLY A 167 -22.74 3.26 -21.54
CA GLY A 167 -24.04 2.85 -21.00
C GLY A 167 -24.19 1.33 -20.83
N GLU A 168 -23.29 0.54 -21.33
CA GLU A 168 -23.27 -0.92 -21.15
C GLU A 168 -22.88 -1.32 -19.74
N THR A 169 -23.48 -2.39 -19.23
CA THR A 169 -23.12 -2.99 -17.94
C THR A 169 -22.30 -4.24 -18.17
N GLU A 170 -21.05 -4.23 -17.72
CA GLU A 170 -20.16 -5.40 -17.75
C GLU A 170 -20.07 -6.03 -16.35
N THR A 171 -20.24 -7.35 -16.28
CA THR A 171 -20.03 -8.10 -15.03
C THR A 171 -18.59 -8.63 -15.00
N ILE A 172 -17.84 -8.22 -13.98
CA ILE A 172 -16.44 -8.59 -13.77
C ILE A 172 -16.36 -9.48 -12.54
N VAL A 173 -15.72 -10.64 -12.65
CA VAL A 173 -15.38 -11.49 -11.49
C VAL A 173 -14.11 -10.95 -10.83
N VAL A 174 -14.23 -10.58 -9.56
CA VAL A 174 -13.13 -10.05 -8.75
C VAL A 174 -12.72 -11.09 -7.72
N LYS A 175 -11.47 -11.51 -7.77
CA LYS A 175 -10.89 -12.43 -6.78
C LYS A 175 -10.39 -11.65 -5.57
N ILE A 176 -11.04 -11.88 -4.44
CA ILE A 176 -10.73 -11.25 -3.16
C ILE A 176 -9.72 -12.13 -2.42
N PRO A 177 -8.52 -11.63 -2.07
CA PRO A 177 -7.59 -12.39 -1.27
C PRO A 177 -8.08 -12.52 0.18
N PRO A 178 -7.77 -13.65 0.87
CA PRO A 178 -8.14 -13.83 2.26
C PRO A 178 -7.48 -12.76 3.14
N GLY A 179 -8.23 -12.32 4.14
CA GLY A 179 -7.77 -11.33 5.10
C GLY A 179 -7.69 -9.90 4.58
N ILE A 180 -8.40 -9.55 3.52
CA ILE A 180 -8.46 -8.18 3.04
C ILE A 180 -9.08 -7.25 4.10
N GLU A 181 -8.56 -6.03 4.20
CA GLU A 181 -9.07 -5.02 5.14
C GLU A 181 -9.98 -4.01 4.42
N GLY A 182 -10.92 -3.44 5.16
CA GLY A 182 -11.74 -2.34 4.66
C GLY A 182 -10.90 -1.13 4.29
N GLY A 183 -11.29 -0.41 3.23
CA GLY A 183 -10.55 0.71 2.66
C GLY A 183 -9.38 0.31 1.74
N LYS A 184 -9.09 -0.99 1.57
CA LYS A 184 -8.01 -1.45 0.70
C LYS A 184 -8.34 -1.20 -0.76
N LYS A 185 -7.37 -0.67 -1.51
CA LYS A 185 -7.49 -0.44 -2.96
C LYS A 185 -6.87 -1.60 -3.73
N MET A 186 -7.61 -2.11 -4.72
CA MET A 186 -7.18 -3.16 -5.64
C MET A 186 -7.17 -2.63 -7.06
N ARG A 187 -6.11 -2.91 -7.81
CA ARG A 187 -6.00 -2.56 -9.23
C ARG A 187 -6.28 -3.79 -10.09
N LEU A 188 -7.32 -3.70 -10.91
CA LEU A 188 -7.67 -4.70 -11.89
C LEU A 188 -7.23 -4.21 -13.27
N ARG A 189 -6.12 -4.75 -13.76
CA ARG A 189 -5.49 -4.33 -15.01
C ARG A 189 -6.39 -4.61 -16.21
N GLY A 190 -6.48 -3.63 -17.11
CA GLY A 190 -7.26 -3.75 -18.35
C GLY A 190 -8.76 -3.82 -18.14
N LYS A 191 -9.27 -3.45 -16.95
CA LYS A 191 -10.70 -3.42 -16.61
C LYS A 191 -11.27 -2.00 -16.48
N GLY A 192 -10.47 -0.97 -16.87
CA GLY A 192 -10.93 0.41 -17.04
C GLY A 192 -11.69 0.64 -18.35
N GLU A 193 -11.84 1.88 -18.79
CA GLU A 193 -12.51 2.20 -20.05
C GLU A 193 -11.76 1.65 -21.26
N PRO A 194 -12.49 1.19 -22.29
CA PRO A 194 -11.88 0.74 -23.53
C PRO A 194 -11.16 1.91 -24.23
N ALA A 195 -10.06 1.60 -24.89
CA ALA A 195 -9.37 2.58 -25.72
C ALA A 195 -10.04 2.74 -27.07
N PRO A 196 -10.03 3.94 -27.67
CA PRO A 196 -10.48 4.11 -29.05
C PRO A 196 -9.61 3.31 -30.02
N GLY A 197 -10.21 2.55 -30.91
CA GLY A 197 -9.53 1.74 -31.93
C GLY A 197 -8.83 0.51 -31.36
N ARG A 198 -7.55 0.25 -31.73
CA ARG A 198 -6.75 -0.92 -31.29
C ARG A 198 -5.92 -0.66 -30.03
N GLY A 199 -6.31 0.31 -29.20
CA GLY A 199 -5.59 0.63 -27.97
C GLY A 199 -5.82 -0.40 -26.85
N THR A 200 -5.08 -0.27 -25.74
CA THR A 200 -5.27 -1.08 -24.53
C THR A 200 -6.26 -0.39 -23.59
N ALA A 201 -7.20 -1.13 -23.00
CA ALA A 201 -8.09 -0.59 -21.98
C ALA A 201 -7.31 -0.05 -20.77
N GLY A 202 -7.91 0.91 -20.06
CA GLY A 202 -7.41 1.42 -18.79
C GLY A 202 -7.50 0.37 -17.67
N ASP A 203 -7.24 0.76 -16.45
CA ASP A 203 -7.34 -0.11 -15.27
C ASP A 203 -8.54 0.29 -14.40
N LEU A 204 -9.07 -0.66 -13.65
CA LEU A 204 -10.09 -0.40 -12.65
C LEU A 204 -9.43 -0.36 -11.25
N MET A 205 -9.57 0.79 -10.58
CA MET A 205 -9.16 1.00 -9.19
C MET A 205 -10.36 0.75 -8.29
N LEU A 206 -10.38 -0.40 -7.62
CA LEU A 206 -11.49 -0.84 -6.78
C LEU A 206 -11.17 -0.63 -5.31
N THR A 207 -11.97 0.19 -4.62
CA THR A 207 -11.91 0.35 -3.16
C THR A 207 -12.86 -0.66 -2.51
N ILE A 208 -12.33 -1.49 -1.62
CA ILE A 208 -13.10 -2.54 -0.94
C ILE A 208 -13.61 -2.02 0.41
N HIS A 209 -14.91 -2.12 0.63
CA HIS A 209 -15.55 -1.94 1.94
C HIS A 209 -16.00 -3.30 2.46
N VAL A 210 -15.93 -3.51 3.77
CA VAL A 210 -16.37 -4.75 4.42
C VAL A 210 -17.66 -4.47 5.18
N ALA A 211 -18.70 -5.22 4.87
CA ALA A 211 -19.97 -5.12 5.59
C ALA A 211 -19.78 -5.56 7.05
N PRO A 212 -20.43 -4.89 8.01
CA PRO A 212 -20.43 -5.33 9.41
C PRO A 212 -21.14 -6.68 9.53
N HIS A 213 -20.66 -7.52 10.47
CA HIS A 213 -21.30 -8.80 10.80
C HIS A 213 -21.97 -8.70 12.16
N PRO A 214 -23.19 -9.28 12.38
CA PRO A 214 -23.92 -9.13 13.63
C PRO A 214 -23.20 -9.72 14.86
N PHE A 215 -22.44 -10.79 14.67
CA PHE A 215 -21.77 -11.50 15.77
C PHE A 215 -20.26 -11.43 15.73
N PHE A 216 -19.67 -11.24 14.55
CA PHE A 216 -18.23 -11.21 14.38
C PHE A 216 -17.70 -9.79 14.18
N SER A 217 -16.54 -9.54 14.78
CA SER A 217 -15.74 -8.34 14.49
C SER A 217 -14.28 -8.74 14.31
N ARG A 218 -13.50 -7.88 13.67
CA ARG A 218 -12.08 -8.13 13.40
C ARG A 218 -11.22 -7.06 14.06
N LYS A 219 -10.13 -7.50 14.71
CA LYS A 219 -9.10 -6.60 15.24
C LYS A 219 -7.72 -7.11 14.79
N GLY A 220 -7.15 -6.46 13.76
CA GLY A 220 -5.93 -6.97 13.12
C GLY A 220 -6.17 -8.33 12.48
N ASN A 221 -5.43 -9.36 12.89
CA ASN A 221 -5.63 -10.73 12.44
C ASN A 221 -6.56 -11.54 13.36
N ASP A 222 -6.89 -11.02 14.53
CA ASP A 222 -7.79 -11.70 15.44
C ASP A 222 -9.25 -11.42 15.09
N LEU A 223 -10.07 -12.45 15.30
CA LEU A 223 -11.52 -12.36 15.25
C LEU A 223 -12.09 -12.31 16.64
N GLN A 224 -13.18 -11.59 16.82
CA GLN A 224 -13.99 -11.61 18.04
C GLN A 224 -15.39 -12.06 17.66
N VAL A 225 -15.93 -13.00 18.43
CA VAL A 225 -17.33 -13.44 18.29
C VAL A 225 -18.07 -13.24 19.60
N ARG A 226 -19.27 -12.67 19.53
CA ARG A 226 -20.20 -12.67 20.64
C ARG A 226 -20.91 -14.00 20.68
N LEU A 227 -20.56 -14.82 21.69
CA LEU A 227 -21.07 -16.17 21.85
C LEU A 227 -22.26 -16.17 22.82
N PRO A 228 -23.51 -16.28 22.34
CA PRO A 228 -24.64 -16.42 23.20
C PRO A 228 -24.61 -17.79 23.91
N VAL A 229 -24.80 -17.78 25.22
CA VAL A 229 -24.89 -18.98 26.05
C VAL A 229 -26.06 -18.86 26.99
N THR A 230 -26.66 -19.95 27.38
CA THR A 230 -27.74 -19.97 28.39
C THR A 230 -27.19 -19.77 29.81
N LEU A 231 -28.06 -19.37 30.72
CA LEU A 231 -27.69 -19.27 32.15
C LEU A 231 -27.18 -20.61 32.68
N GLY A 232 -27.85 -21.72 32.34
CA GLY A 232 -27.47 -23.05 32.78
C GLY A 232 -26.08 -23.45 32.28
N GLU A 233 -25.76 -23.19 31.00
CA GLU A 233 -24.43 -23.45 30.43
C GLU A 233 -23.35 -22.60 31.09
N ALA A 234 -23.64 -21.36 31.44
CA ALA A 234 -22.68 -20.47 32.09
C ALA A 234 -22.41 -20.92 33.55
N VAL A 235 -23.41 -21.42 34.24
CA VAL A 235 -23.31 -21.88 35.65
C VAL A 235 -22.65 -23.26 35.75
N ALA A 236 -23.16 -24.23 34.99
CA ALA A 236 -22.70 -25.62 35.07
C ALA A 236 -21.45 -25.89 34.23
N GLY A 237 -21.12 -25.03 33.29
CA GLY A 237 -20.17 -25.28 32.24
C GLY A 237 -20.77 -26.10 31.08
N ALA A 238 -20.24 -25.91 29.89
CA ALA A 238 -20.74 -26.61 28.70
C ALA A 238 -19.65 -26.68 27.62
N SER A 239 -19.84 -27.56 26.65
CA SER A 239 -19.13 -27.51 25.39
C SER A 239 -20.05 -27.01 24.30
N VAL A 240 -19.70 -25.89 23.68
CA VAL A 240 -20.52 -25.19 22.70
C VAL A 240 -19.79 -25.12 21.37
N ASP A 241 -20.50 -25.41 20.29
CA ASP A 241 -19.95 -25.33 18.96
C ASP A 241 -19.90 -23.90 18.43
N VAL A 242 -18.72 -23.46 18.09
CA VAL A 242 -18.44 -22.10 17.58
C VAL A 242 -18.05 -22.16 16.12
N PRO A 243 -18.78 -21.48 15.21
CA PRO A 243 -18.37 -21.41 13.81
C PRO A 243 -17.09 -20.56 13.67
N THR A 244 -16.17 -21.02 12.85
CA THR A 244 -14.91 -20.33 12.56
C THR A 244 -14.65 -20.32 11.05
N PRO A 245 -13.75 -19.49 10.54
CA PRO A 245 -13.37 -19.49 9.11
C PRO A 245 -12.84 -20.85 8.62
N SER A 246 -12.38 -21.69 9.53
CA SER A 246 -11.79 -23.02 9.23
C SER A 246 -12.75 -24.19 9.53
N GLY A 247 -14.03 -23.92 9.77
CA GLY A 247 -15.05 -24.89 10.19
C GLY A 247 -15.50 -24.68 11.64
N THR A 248 -16.35 -25.57 12.14
CA THR A 248 -16.89 -25.50 13.51
C THR A 248 -15.89 -26.09 14.52
N VAL A 249 -15.72 -25.43 15.65
CA VAL A 249 -14.84 -25.87 16.76
C VAL A 249 -15.63 -25.92 18.04
N SER A 250 -15.51 -27.01 18.78
CA SER A 250 -16.10 -27.15 20.11
C SER A 250 -15.29 -26.38 21.14
N LEU A 251 -15.91 -25.41 21.81
CA LEU A 251 -15.32 -24.58 22.85
C LEU A 251 -15.85 -24.99 24.22
N HIS A 252 -14.95 -25.35 25.12
CA HIS A 252 -15.30 -25.63 26.50
C HIS A 252 -15.46 -24.32 27.30
N ILE A 253 -16.66 -24.13 27.87
CA ILE A 253 -17.00 -23.04 28.77
C ILE A 253 -16.86 -23.57 30.20
N PRO A 254 -15.92 -23.04 31.00
CA PRO A 254 -15.79 -23.45 32.41
C PRO A 254 -17.03 -23.08 33.25
N PRO A 255 -17.37 -23.88 34.24
CA PRO A 255 -18.46 -23.56 35.15
C PRO A 255 -18.22 -22.20 35.88
N GLY A 256 -19.28 -21.46 36.14
CA GLY A 256 -19.22 -20.13 36.77
C GLY A 256 -18.67 -19.04 35.83
N THR A 257 -18.76 -19.22 34.51
CA THR A 257 -18.34 -18.22 33.55
C THR A 257 -19.33 -17.06 33.48
N SER A 258 -18.86 -15.83 33.74
CA SER A 258 -19.65 -14.61 33.65
C SER A 258 -19.68 -14.03 32.23
N SER A 259 -20.74 -13.25 31.95
CA SER A 259 -20.86 -12.48 30.71
C SER A 259 -19.67 -11.51 30.54
N GLY A 260 -19.20 -11.33 29.30
CA GLY A 260 -18.04 -10.52 28.99
C GLY A 260 -16.67 -11.25 29.09
N LYS A 261 -16.66 -12.48 29.68
CA LYS A 261 -15.43 -13.29 29.69
C LYS A 261 -15.03 -13.69 28.28
N LYS A 262 -13.77 -13.48 27.93
CA LYS A 262 -13.20 -13.85 26.62
C LYS A 262 -12.45 -15.16 26.69
N LEU A 263 -12.88 -16.12 25.89
CA LEU A 263 -12.25 -17.42 25.73
C LEU A 263 -11.51 -17.45 24.40
N ARG A 264 -10.23 -17.85 24.43
CA ARG A 264 -9.36 -17.83 23.24
C ARG A 264 -9.34 -19.19 22.55
N ILE A 265 -9.63 -19.18 21.25
CA ILE A 265 -9.47 -20.34 20.36
C ILE A 265 -8.26 -20.05 19.47
N LYS A 266 -7.14 -20.67 19.78
CA LYS A 266 -5.85 -20.40 19.14
C LYS A 266 -5.87 -20.79 17.66
N GLY A 267 -5.38 -19.90 16.79
CA GLY A 267 -5.21 -20.16 15.36
C GLY A 267 -6.53 -20.25 14.58
N HIS A 268 -7.64 -19.68 15.07
CA HIS A 268 -8.94 -19.64 14.38
C HIS A 268 -9.36 -18.22 13.96
N GLY A 269 -8.40 -17.30 13.92
CA GLY A 269 -8.57 -15.96 13.35
C GLY A 269 -8.33 -15.92 11.85
N VAL A 270 -8.06 -14.72 11.35
CA VAL A 270 -7.80 -14.45 9.94
C VAL A 270 -6.42 -14.99 9.55
N LEU A 271 -6.33 -15.66 8.39
CA LEU A 271 -5.07 -16.02 7.75
C LEU A 271 -4.81 -15.04 6.60
N PRO A 272 -4.00 -13.99 6.79
CA PRO A 272 -3.65 -13.08 5.72
C PRO A 272 -2.74 -13.77 4.69
N LYS A 273 -2.68 -13.24 3.47
CA LYS A 273 -1.83 -13.77 2.40
C LYS A 273 -0.35 -13.86 2.82
N ASN A 274 0.13 -12.88 3.60
CA ASN A 274 1.49 -12.82 4.11
C ASN A 274 1.40 -12.52 5.62
N GLY A 275 1.61 -13.52 6.47
CA GLY A 275 1.61 -13.32 7.92
C GLY A 275 1.15 -14.54 8.71
N ALA A 276 1.20 -14.41 10.04
CA ALA A 276 0.72 -15.43 10.95
C ALA A 276 -0.81 -15.40 11.06
N LYS A 277 -1.40 -16.58 11.20
CA LYS A 277 -2.80 -16.76 11.48
C LYS A 277 -3.14 -16.17 12.85
N GLY A 278 -4.21 -15.39 12.95
CA GLY A 278 -4.70 -14.85 14.20
C GLY A 278 -5.50 -15.86 15.02
N ASP A 279 -6.04 -15.41 16.14
CA ASP A 279 -6.87 -16.18 17.05
C ASP A 279 -8.34 -15.75 16.99
N LEU A 280 -9.23 -16.61 17.48
CA LEU A 280 -10.62 -16.24 17.71
C LEU A 280 -10.86 -16.05 19.21
N LEU A 281 -11.39 -14.90 19.57
CA LEU A 281 -11.79 -14.55 20.93
C LEU A 281 -13.30 -14.64 21.05
N ALA A 282 -13.80 -15.66 21.74
CA ALA A 282 -15.22 -15.83 22.01
C ALA A 282 -15.59 -15.06 23.31
N GLU A 283 -16.33 -13.98 23.15
CA GLU A 283 -16.86 -13.21 24.27
C GLU A 283 -18.22 -13.79 24.68
N VAL A 284 -18.26 -14.37 25.86
CA VAL A 284 -19.46 -15.01 26.40
C VAL A 284 -20.55 -13.94 26.67
N LEU A 285 -21.71 -14.15 26.13
CA LEU A 285 -22.93 -13.33 26.37
C LEU A 285 -24.02 -14.21 26.93
N ILE A 286 -24.34 -14.06 28.22
CA ILE A 286 -25.42 -14.82 28.83
C ILE A 286 -26.75 -14.25 28.33
N VAL A 287 -27.56 -15.13 27.74
CA VAL A 287 -28.89 -14.80 27.22
C VAL A 287 -29.93 -15.47 28.09
N LEU A 288 -30.84 -14.68 28.60
CA LEU A 288 -32.01 -15.20 29.38
C LEU A 288 -33.08 -15.71 28.43
N PRO A 289 -33.83 -16.76 28.83
CA PRO A 289 -35.00 -17.20 28.08
C PRO A 289 -36.03 -16.06 27.94
N ALA A 290 -36.63 -15.94 26.76
CA ALA A 290 -37.62 -14.90 26.48
C ALA A 290 -38.88 -14.99 27.38
N LYS A 291 -39.22 -16.19 27.82
CA LYS A 291 -40.34 -16.46 28.71
C LYS A 291 -39.86 -17.27 29.90
N LEU A 292 -40.02 -16.74 31.08
CA LEU A 292 -39.78 -17.40 32.36
C LEU A 292 -41.12 -17.51 33.09
N SER A 293 -41.40 -18.68 33.68
CA SER A 293 -42.52 -18.86 34.58
C SER A 293 -42.34 -18.01 35.86
N GLU A 294 -43.41 -17.80 36.62
CA GLU A 294 -43.30 -17.08 37.91
C GLU A 294 -42.50 -17.90 38.92
N GLU A 295 -42.60 -19.22 38.85
CA GLU A 295 -41.83 -20.13 39.69
C GLU A 295 -40.32 -20.06 39.42
N ASP A 296 -39.93 -19.99 38.15
CA ASP A 296 -38.53 -19.82 37.73
C ASP A 296 -37.95 -18.48 38.21
N ARG A 297 -38.76 -17.41 38.09
CA ARG A 297 -38.36 -16.08 38.56
C ARG A 297 -38.16 -16.03 40.05
N GLU A 298 -39.04 -16.69 40.82
CA GLU A 298 -38.92 -16.77 42.28
C GLU A 298 -37.68 -17.60 42.66
N THR A 299 -37.40 -18.69 41.96
CA THR A 299 -36.23 -19.50 42.19
C THR A 299 -34.93 -18.69 41.94
N ILE A 300 -34.89 -17.88 40.90
CA ILE A 300 -33.76 -16.99 40.60
C ILE A 300 -33.60 -15.94 41.72
N ARG A 301 -34.68 -15.33 42.21
CA ARG A 301 -34.62 -14.37 43.32
C ARG A 301 -34.06 -15.02 44.61
N GLN A 302 -34.46 -16.26 44.89
CA GLN A 302 -33.93 -17.00 46.03
C GLN A 302 -32.43 -17.30 45.90
N ILE A 303 -31.96 -17.63 44.70
CA ILE A 303 -30.53 -17.83 44.45
C ILE A 303 -29.77 -16.54 44.69
N ASP A 304 -30.25 -15.41 44.15
CA ASP A 304 -29.65 -14.10 44.30
C ASP A 304 -29.57 -13.65 45.76
N SER A 305 -30.63 -13.91 46.53
CA SER A 305 -30.65 -13.59 47.98
C SER A 305 -29.69 -14.41 48.81
N ARG A 306 -29.38 -15.66 48.42
CA ARG A 306 -28.42 -16.53 49.12
C ARG A 306 -26.95 -16.16 48.85
N SER A 307 -26.71 -15.48 47.73
CA SER A 307 -25.35 -15.10 47.31
C SER A 307 -25.33 -13.61 46.96
N PRO A 308 -25.52 -12.73 47.96
CA PRO A 308 -25.57 -11.31 47.67
C PRO A 308 -24.23 -10.82 47.08
N SER A 309 -24.30 -10.26 45.91
CA SER A 309 -23.15 -9.63 45.23
C SER A 309 -23.57 -8.25 44.75
N ASP A 310 -22.65 -7.31 44.82
CA ASP A 310 -22.86 -6.00 44.19
C ASP A 310 -21.97 -5.88 42.93
N PRO A 311 -22.51 -6.26 41.78
CA PRO A 311 -21.74 -6.21 40.53
C PRO A 311 -21.40 -4.76 40.10
N ARG A 312 -21.97 -3.75 40.74
CA ARG A 312 -21.79 -2.33 40.47
C ARG A 312 -20.78 -1.66 41.38
N GLN A 313 -20.24 -2.36 42.38
CA GLN A 313 -19.31 -1.80 43.36
C GLN A 313 -18.08 -1.12 42.73
N ALA A 314 -17.66 -1.60 41.57
CA ALA A 314 -16.53 -1.05 40.84
C ALA A 314 -16.88 0.13 39.91
N LEU A 315 -18.18 0.45 39.73
CA LEU A 315 -18.63 1.59 38.93
C LEU A 315 -18.40 2.88 39.68
N ARG A 316 -17.36 3.59 39.36
CA ARG A 316 -17.02 4.92 39.86
C ARG A 316 -16.81 5.88 38.71
N TRP A 317 -17.26 7.13 38.89
CA TRP A 317 -16.96 8.26 38.01
C TRP A 317 -15.70 8.94 38.46
#